data_6c631d20625fccdb62485359796dd5e6
#
_entry.id   6c631d20625fccdb62485359796dd5e6
#
_cell.length_a   1.000
_cell.length_b   1.000
_cell.length_c   1.000
_cell.angle_alpha   90.00
_cell.angle_beta   90.00
_cell.angle_gamma   90.00
#
_symmetry.space_group_name_H-M   'P 1'
#
loop_
_entity.id
_entity.type
_entity.pdbx_description
1 polymer ?
#
loop_
_entity_poly.entity_id
_entity_poly.type
_entity_poly.pdbx_seq_one_letter_code
_entity_poly.pdbx_strand_id
1 'polypeptide(L)'
;TRFGGDKMRASGILMGISSIPSKYGIGCFSKEAYDFVDQLEKAGQQYWQILPLGPTGYGDSPYQSVSTFAGNPYFIDLEELIKKELLTKEECEACDWGGSESYVDYEKMYLSRYKLLRKAYEKADLKTNPDYAEFLKEEKDWLQDYCLFMAIKNEQKGICWIDWPEELKDRHSKAVKEAEKELAEEIEFYRFQQYCFTTQWRKLKAYANKKGISIIGDVPIYVALDSSDAWANPEMLQFDEDYDPKAVAGCPPDAFSATGQLWGNPLYDWKALKKDGYGWWVQRMTHCMELYDVVRIDHFRGFDEYYAIPYGDKTAERGKWEKGPGMDLFHTLDKKIKDLRVIAEDLGFLTESVLEMLKESGY
;
A
#
# COMPACT_ATOMS: atom_id res chain seq x y z
N THR A 1 7.11 -17.61 -14.25
CA THR A 1 7.65 -17.49 -12.89
C THR A 1 9.10 -17.95 -12.92
N ARG A 2 10.06 -17.05 -12.74
CA ARG A 2 11.49 -17.36 -12.53
C ARG A 2 11.69 -18.00 -11.15
N PHE A 3 10.97 -19.07 -10.86
CA PHE A 3 11.34 -19.99 -9.80
C PHE A 3 12.38 -20.93 -10.40
N GLY A 4 13.67 -20.61 -10.23
CA GLY A 4 14.76 -21.47 -10.67
C GLY A 4 14.70 -22.82 -9.99
N GLY A 5 14.55 -23.89 -10.76
CA GLY A 5 14.42 -25.26 -10.35
C GLY A 5 13.11 -25.88 -10.85
N ASP A 6 13.08 -27.19 -10.97
CA ASP A 6 11.96 -27.98 -11.50
C ASP A 6 10.59 -27.38 -11.26
N LYS A 7 9.73 -27.43 -12.29
CA LYS A 7 8.32 -26.97 -12.25
C LYS A 7 7.52 -27.75 -11.21
N MET A 8 7.77 -27.49 -9.92
CA MET A 8 6.93 -28.04 -8.85
C MET A 8 5.59 -27.29 -8.85
N ARG A 9 4.51 -28.04 -8.89
CA ARG A 9 3.18 -27.49 -8.66
C ARG A 9 3.06 -27.11 -7.19
N ALA A 10 2.61 -25.90 -6.93
CA ALA A 10 2.38 -25.37 -5.59
C ALA A 10 0.96 -24.86 -5.47
N SER A 11 0.42 -24.80 -4.28
CA SER A 11 -0.90 -24.24 -4.00
C SER A 11 -0.85 -23.29 -2.81
N GLY A 12 -1.84 -22.41 -2.74
CA GLY A 12 -2.00 -21.45 -1.67
C GLY A 12 -3.43 -20.97 -1.53
N ILE A 13 -3.66 -20.18 -0.51
CA ILE A 13 -4.96 -19.59 -0.21
C ILE A 13 -4.83 -18.07 -0.28
N LEU A 14 -5.79 -17.42 -0.94
CA LEU A 14 -5.98 -15.99 -0.86
C LEU A 14 -6.87 -15.66 0.32
N MET A 15 -6.33 -14.93 1.29
CA MET A 15 -7.05 -14.43 2.45
C MET A 15 -6.51 -13.06 2.83
N GLY A 16 -7.30 -12.00 2.63
CA GLY A 16 -6.94 -10.67 3.10
C GLY A 16 -6.84 -10.62 4.62
N ILE A 17 -5.90 -9.83 5.14
CA ILE A 17 -5.73 -9.66 6.60
C ILE A 17 -7.02 -9.20 7.27
N SER A 18 -7.74 -8.24 6.65
CA SER A 18 -9.00 -7.72 7.17
C SER A 18 -10.11 -8.76 7.33
N SER A 19 -10.00 -9.90 6.64
CA SER A 19 -10.98 -10.99 6.66
C SER A 19 -10.67 -12.08 7.69
N ILE A 20 -9.54 -12.01 8.39
CA ILE A 20 -9.20 -12.94 9.47
C ILE A 20 -10.09 -12.63 10.68
N PRO A 21 -10.83 -13.62 11.22
CA PRO A 21 -11.68 -13.38 12.38
C PRO A 21 -10.84 -13.01 13.60
N SER A 22 -10.84 -11.74 13.93
CA SER A 22 -10.06 -11.16 15.03
C SER A 22 -10.95 -10.35 15.96
N LYS A 23 -10.52 -10.14 17.19
CA LYS A 23 -11.15 -9.21 18.11
C LYS A 23 -11.06 -7.77 17.58
N TYR A 24 -11.96 -6.93 18.06
CA TYR A 24 -11.94 -5.49 17.84
C TYR A 24 -12.22 -5.08 16.38
N GLY A 25 -13.19 -5.75 15.75
CA GLY A 25 -13.96 -5.29 14.61
C GLY A 25 -13.36 -5.49 13.23
N ILE A 26 -12.10 -5.87 13.11
CA ILE A 26 -11.43 -6.12 11.83
C ILE A 26 -10.35 -7.18 11.99
N GLY A 27 -10.08 -7.95 10.93
CA GLY A 27 -8.93 -8.83 10.87
C GLY A 27 -7.62 -8.04 11.00
N CYS A 28 -6.68 -8.56 11.77
CA CYS A 28 -5.40 -7.94 12.07
C CYS A 28 -4.30 -8.99 12.31
N PHE A 29 -3.11 -8.56 12.71
CA PHE A 29 -1.97 -9.46 13.02
C PHE A 29 -2.14 -10.16 14.38
N SER A 30 -3.33 -10.72 14.56
CA SER A 30 -3.81 -11.34 15.78
C SER A 30 -3.35 -12.80 15.91
N LYS A 31 -3.65 -13.39 17.07
CA LYS A 31 -3.46 -14.83 17.29
C LYS A 31 -4.12 -15.65 16.17
N GLU A 32 -5.29 -15.26 15.71
CA GLU A 32 -6.03 -15.93 14.65
C GLU A 32 -5.29 -15.90 13.31
N ALA A 33 -4.47 -14.89 13.04
CA ALA A 33 -3.59 -14.87 11.88
C ALA A 33 -2.48 -15.92 11.97
N TYR A 34 -1.90 -16.11 13.14
CA TYR A 34 -0.94 -17.19 13.40
C TYR A 34 -1.61 -18.57 13.31
N ASP A 35 -2.81 -18.72 13.86
CA ASP A 35 -3.59 -19.97 13.76
C ASP A 35 -3.91 -20.29 12.28
N PHE A 36 -4.19 -19.27 11.46
CA PHE A 36 -4.39 -19.44 10.02
C PHE A 36 -3.13 -19.98 9.32
N VAL A 37 -1.96 -19.48 9.66
CA VAL A 37 -0.68 -20.03 9.16
C VAL A 37 -0.53 -21.50 9.54
N ASP A 38 -0.86 -21.88 10.78
CA ASP A 38 -0.82 -23.27 11.23
C ASP A 38 -1.81 -24.16 10.44
N GLN A 39 -2.98 -23.64 10.08
CA GLN A 39 -3.93 -24.37 9.24
C GLN A 39 -3.42 -24.54 7.81
N LEU A 40 -2.76 -23.54 7.24
CA LEU A 40 -2.12 -23.65 5.92
C LEU A 40 -1.04 -24.74 5.90
N GLU A 41 -0.18 -24.78 6.93
CA GLU A 41 0.83 -25.82 7.08
C GLU A 41 0.19 -27.21 7.14
N LYS A 42 -0.81 -27.41 7.99
CA LYS A 42 -1.55 -28.68 8.14
C LYS A 42 -2.24 -29.12 6.85
N ALA A 43 -2.73 -28.15 6.05
CA ALA A 43 -3.39 -28.39 4.77
C ALA A 43 -2.40 -28.63 3.62
N GLY A 44 -1.09 -28.60 3.87
CA GLY A 44 -0.05 -28.79 2.86
C GLY A 44 0.06 -27.63 1.87
N GLN A 45 -0.45 -26.45 2.22
CA GLN A 45 -0.32 -25.24 1.41
C GLN A 45 1.10 -24.68 1.53
N GLN A 46 1.53 -23.95 0.49
CA GLN A 46 2.86 -23.34 0.43
C GLN A 46 2.81 -21.83 0.34
N TYR A 47 1.66 -21.27 -0.02
CA TYR A 47 1.48 -19.83 -0.20
C TYR A 47 0.26 -19.29 0.54
N TRP A 48 0.44 -18.10 1.08
CA TRP A 48 -0.63 -17.24 1.55
C TRP A 48 -0.60 -15.96 0.74
N GLN A 49 -1.62 -15.78 -0.12
CA GLN A 49 -1.78 -14.53 -0.87
C GLN A 49 -2.67 -13.58 -0.07
N ILE A 50 -2.22 -12.35 0.04
CA ILE A 50 -2.92 -11.26 0.74
C ILE A 50 -3.31 -10.15 -0.24
N LEU A 51 -4.16 -9.24 0.21
CA LEU A 51 -4.47 -7.99 -0.47
C LEU A 51 -3.45 -6.92 -0.10
N PRO A 52 -3.40 -5.77 -0.83
CA PRO A 52 -2.49 -4.68 -0.48
C PRO A 52 -2.59 -4.27 0.99
N LEU A 53 -1.43 -4.08 1.64
CA LEU A 53 -1.33 -3.80 3.09
C LEU A 53 -1.40 -2.31 3.44
N GLY A 54 -1.54 -1.42 2.46
CA GLY A 54 -1.51 0.02 2.68
C GLY A 54 -2.70 0.56 3.49
N PRO A 55 -2.55 1.75 4.08
CA PRO A 55 -3.66 2.43 4.73
C PRO A 55 -4.76 2.72 3.72
N THR A 56 -6.01 2.53 4.12
CA THR A 56 -7.17 2.84 3.28
C THR A 56 -7.62 4.27 3.50
N GLY A 57 -8.09 4.91 2.41
CA GLY A 57 -8.75 6.21 2.46
C GLY A 57 -10.28 6.07 2.51
N TYR A 58 -10.97 7.11 2.08
CA TYR A 58 -12.42 7.06 1.91
C TYR A 58 -12.82 6.01 0.87
N GLY A 59 -13.78 5.16 1.21
CA GLY A 59 -14.21 4.02 0.38
C GLY A 59 -13.51 2.70 0.71
N ASP A 60 -12.54 2.70 1.62
CA ASP A 60 -11.92 1.53 2.26
C ASP A 60 -11.32 0.48 1.30
N SER A 61 -11.07 0.86 0.05
CA SER A 61 -10.42 0.01 -0.94
C SER A 61 -8.92 -0.10 -0.67
N PRO A 62 -8.36 -1.31 -0.54
CA PRO A 62 -6.92 -1.50 -0.41
C PRO A 62 -6.13 -1.11 -1.67
N TYR A 63 -6.81 -0.97 -2.82
CA TYR A 63 -6.23 -0.55 -4.09
C TYR A 63 -6.18 0.98 -4.28
N GLN A 64 -6.77 1.74 -3.34
CA GLN A 64 -6.74 3.21 -3.31
C GLN A 64 -6.15 3.66 -1.97
N SER A 65 -4.86 3.43 -1.80
CA SER A 65 -4.16 3.73 -0.56
C SER A 65 -3.56 5.13 -0.57
N VAL A 66 -3.53 5.77 0.58
CA VAL A 66 -2.83 7.06 0.80
C VAL A 66 -1.31 6.93 0.80
N SER A 67 -0.79 5.72 0.72
CA SER A 67 0.65 5.43 0.59
C SER A 67 0.88 4.05 -0.02
N THR A 68 1.88 3.94 -0.89
CA THR A 68 2.37 2.65 -1.43
C THR A 68 3.39 1.97 -0.52
N PHE A 69 3.91 2.66 0.48
CA PHE A 69 4.94 2.17 1.41
C PHE A 69 4.41 1.88 2.81
N ALA A 70 3.50 2.70 3.31
CA ALA A 70 2.97 2.57 4.65
C ALA A 70 2.06 1.35 4.81
N GLY A 71 2.01 0.83 6.04
CA GLY A 71 1.07 -0.21 6.42
C GLY A 71 -0.22 0.33 7.02
N ASN A 72 -1.31 -0.43 6.87
CA ASN A 72 -2.62 -0.08 7.40
C ASN A 72 -2.65 -0.20 8.94
N PRO A 73 -2.86 0.90 9.68
CA PRO A 73 -2.92 0.87 11.13
C PRO A 73 -4.03 -0.02 11.71
N TYR A 74 -5.07 -0.30 10.92
CA TYR A 74 -6.13 -1.22 11.35
C TYR A 74 -5.65 -2.66 11.53
N PHE A 75 -4.52 -3.04 10.92
CA PHE A 75 -3.95 -4.38 11.05
C PHE A 75 -3.08 -4.57 12.29
N ILE A 76 -2.82 -3.49 13.04
CA ILE A 76 -2.13 -3.57 14.32
C ILE A 76 -2.99 -4.34 15.31
N ASP A 77 -2.45 -5.41 15.89
CA ASP A 77 -3.12 -6.18 16.92
C ASP A 77 -3.11 -5.43 18.25
N LEU A 78 -4.28 -5.08 18.75
CA LEU A 78 -4.44 -4.36 20.03
C LEU A 78 -4.09 -5.26 21.23
N GLU A 79 -4.26 -6.57 21.13
CA GLU A 79 -3.86 -7.52 22.19
C GLU A 79 -2.33 -7.47 22.42
N GLU A 80 -1.51 -7.26 21.38
CA GLU A 80 -0.07 -7.07 21.55
C GLU A 80 0.26 -5.74 22.28
N LEU A 81 -0.54 -4.70 22.06
CA LEU A 81 -0.38 -3.44 22.79
C LEU A 81 -0.83 -3.56 24.25
N ILE A 82 -1.83 -4.38 24.54
CA ILE A 82 -2.23 -4.72 25.92
C ILE A 82 -1.11 -5.48 26.64
N LYS A 83 -0.50 -6.49 26.00
CA LYS A 83 0.64 -7.24 26.55
C LYS A 83 1.83 -6.35 26.87
N LYS A 84 2.03 -5.28 26.10
CA LYS A 84 3.07 -4.26 26.33
C LYS A 84 2.67 -3.18 27.33
N GLU A 85 1.51 -3.32 27.98
CA GLU A 85 0.97 -2.36 28.97
C GLU A 85 0.72 -0.96 28.38
N LEU A 86 0.62 -0.85 27.04
CA LEU A 86 0.29 0.41 26.35
C LEU A 86 -1.22 0.66 26.27
N LEU A 87 -2.02 -0.38 26.39
CA LEU A 87 -3.49 -0.35 26.49
C LEU A 87 -3.95 -1.31 27.58
N THR A 88 -5.18 -1.11 28.05
CA THR A 88 -5.87 -2.09 28.90
C THR A 88 -6.95 -2.82 28.09
N LYS A 89 -7.32 -4.01 28.55
CA LYS A 89 -8.42 -4.77 27.94
C LYS A 89 -9.73 -3.99 28.04
N GLU A 90 -9.98 -3.36 29.16
CA GLU A 90 -11.17 -2.55 29.44
C GLU A 90 -11.28 -1.37 28.48
N GLU A 91 -10.19 -0.69 28.15
CA GLU A 91 -10.16 0.39 27.17
C GLU A 91 -10.56 -0.10 25.77
N CYS A 92 -10.12 -1.29 25.37
CA CYS A 92 -10.46 -1.89 24.09
C CYS A 92 -11.89 -2.39 24.04
N GLU A 93 -12.38 -3.03 25.11
CA GLU A 93 -13.75 -3.56 25.21
C GLU A 93 -14.81 -2.46 25.35
N ALA A 94 -14.44 -1.27 25.82
CA ALA A 94 -15.35 -0.13 25.94
C ALA A 94 -15.67 0.55 24.59
N CYS A 95 -14.94 0.23 23.52
CA CYS A 95 -15.19 0.79 22.20
C CYS A 95 -16.32 0.06 21.47
N ASP A 96 -17.02 0.78 20.58
CA ASP A 96 -17.98 0.18 19.66
C ASP A 96 -17.26 -0.34 18.41
N TRP A 97 -17.30 -1.65 18.22
CA TRP A 97 -16.64 -2.35 17.11
C TRP A 97 -17.58 -2.79 15.99
N GLY A 98 -18.84 -2.37 16.05
CA GLY A 98 -19.85 -2.82 15.10
C GLY A 98 -20.68 -4.00 15.63
N GLY A 99 -21.75 -4.31 14.91
CA GLY A 99 -22.73 -5.34 15.29
C GLY A 99 -22.70 -6.61 14.45
N SER A 100 -21.70 -6.78 13.57
CA SER A 100 -21.61 -7.94 12.66
C SER A 100 -20.27 -8.61 12.69
N GLU A 101 -20.28 -9.93 12.70
CA GLU A 101 -19.08 -10.76 12.47
C GLU A 101 -18.79 -11.00 10.97
N SER A 102 -19.72 -10.59 10.10
CA SER A 102 -19.67 -10.88 8.66
C SER A 102 -19.11 -9.74 7.81
N TYR A 103 -19.01 -8.53 8.34
CA TYR A 103 -18.43 -7.37 7.66
C TYR A 103 -17.83 -6.37 8.64
N VAL A 104 -16.89 -5.58 8.14
CA VAL A 104 -16.22 -4.52 8.90
C VAL A 104 -17.04 -3.24 8.82
N ASP A 105 -17.27 -2.62 9.98
CA ASP A 105 -17.80 -1.26 10.10
C ASP A 105 -16.64 -0.27 10.14
N TYR A 106 -16.21 0.24 8.98
CA TYR A 106 -15.05 1.09 8.86
C TYR A 106 -15.18 2.44 9.56
N GLU A 107 -16.39 2.99 9.68
CA GLU A 107 -16.61 4.22 10.46
C GLU A 107 -16.24 3.98 11.92
N LYS A 108 -16.68 2.88 12.51
CA LYS A 108 -16.35 2.50 13.89
C LYS A 108 -14.87 2.18 14.06
N MET A 109 -14.23 1.56 13.04
CA MET A 109 -12.79 1.35 13.05
C MET A 109 -12.03 2.68 13.10
N TYR A 110 -12.42 3.62 12.26
CA TYR A 110 -11.82 4.95 12.24
C TYR A 110 -11.95 5.66 13.59
N LEU A 111 -13.14 5.68 14.16
CA LEU A 111 -13.43 6.36 15.44
C LEU A 111 -12.74 5.69 16.64
N SER A 112 -12.66 4.36 16.65
CA SER A 112 -12.20 3.60 17.83
C SER A 112 -10.71 3.27 17.77
N ARG A 113 -10.19 2.77 16.65
CA ARG A 113 -8.79 2.32 16.56
C ARG A 113 -7.79 3.45 16.65
N TYR A 114 -8.01 4.56 15.98
CA TYR A 114 -7.11 5.71 16.10
C TYR A 114 -7.08 6.30 17.49
N LYS A 115 -8.23 6.33 18.18
CA LYS A 115 -8.30 6.75 19.58
C LYS A 115 -7.46 5.87 20.50
N LEU A 116 -7.53 4.54 20.33
CA LEU A 116 -6.74 3.59 21.12
C LEU A 116 -5.25 3.66 20.77
N LEU A 117 -4.91 3.78 19.49
CA LEU A 117 -3.52 3.96 19.07
C LEU A 117 -2.90 5.24 19.63
N ARG A 118 -3.69 6.32 19.76
CA ARG A 118 -3.26 7.56 20.41
C ARG A 118 -2.95 7.32 21.89
N LYS A 119 -3.82 6.63 22.61
CA LYS A 119 -3.58 6.28 24.01
C LYS A 119 -2.33 5.41 24.19
N ALA A 120 -2.12 4.46 23.30
CA ALA A 120 -0.91 3.63 23.32
C ALA A 120 0.36 4.45 23.04
N TYR A 121 0.30 5.37 22.08
CA TYR A 121 1.38 6.30 21.79
C TYR A 121 1.79 7.16 22.99
N GLU A 122 0.82 7.71 23.71
CA GLU A 122 1.05 8.55 24.89
C GLU A 122 1.76 7.81 26.03
N LYS A 123 1.60 6.49 26.10
CA LYS A 123 2.26 5.62 27.11
C LYS A 123 3.60 5.04 26.61
N ALA A 124 3.86 5.08 25.30
CA ALA A 124 5.04 4.45 24.73
C ALA A 124 6.32 5.25 25.03
N ASP A 125 7.35 4.56 25.46
CA ASP A 125 8.70 5.13 25.52
C ASP A 125 9.42 4.92 24.20
N LEU A 126 9.35 5.92 23.31
CA LEU A 126 10.01 5.88 22.01
C LEU A 126 11.43 6.43 22.06
N LYS A 127 11.72 7.33 23.00
CA LYS A 127 13.02 8.05 23.06
C LYS A 127 14.19 7.14 23.44
N THR A 128 13.94 6.16 24.30
CA THR A 128 14.96 5.21 24.76
C THR A 128 14.92 3.87 24.08
N ASN A 129 13.98 3.66 23.16
CA ASN A 129 13.79 2.40 22.45
C ASN A 129 14.76 2.28 21.26
N PRO A 130 15.78 1.39 21.32
CA PRO A 130 16.77 1.23 20.24
C PRO A 130 16.14 0.65 18.96
N ASP A 131 15.14 -0.24 19.09
CA ASP A 131 14.46 -0.85 17.94
C ASP A 131 13.66 0.20 17.16
N TYR A 132 13.05 1.16 17.87
CA TYR A 132 12.39 2.29 17.22
C TYR A 132 13.39 3.20 16.50
N ALA A 133 14.52 3.48 17.10
CA ALA A 133 15.57 4.29 16.46
C ALA A 133 16.13 3.61 15.19
N GLU A 134 16.25 2.28 15.19
CA GLU A 134 16.68 1.52 14.02
C GLU A 134 15.59 1.52 12.92
N PHE A 135 14.34 1.30 13.29
CA PHE A 135 13.20 1.42 12.37
C PHE A 135 13.19 2.77 11.64
N LEU A 136 13.42 3.88 12.33
CA LEU A 136 13.47 5.22 11.71
C LEU A 136 14.60 5.35 10.68
N LYS A 137 15.71 4.66 10.87
CA LYS A 137 16.83 4.66 9.90
C LYS A 137 16.51 3.77 8.69
N GLU A 138 15.94 2.59 8.92
CA GLU A 138 15.59 1.65 7.87
C GLU A 138 14.56 2.25 6.91
N GLU A 139 13.55 2.93 7.43
CA GLU A 139 12.40 3.42 6.67
C GLU A 139 12.49 4.91 6.27
N LYS A 140 13.65 5.53 6.43
CA LYS A 140 13.88 6.97 6.22
C LYS A 140 13.45 7.50 4.84
N ASP A 141 13.50 6.65 3.81
CA ASP A 141 13.32 7.08 2.42
C ASP A 141 11.85 7.40 2.06
N TRP A 142 10.88 6.95 2.88
CA TRP A 142 9.46 7.22 2.66
C TRP A 142 8.71 7.68 3.92
N LEU A 143 9.17 7.24 5.09
CA LEU A 143 8.42 7.39 6.35
C LEU A 143 8.16 8.85 6.72
N GLN A 144 9.15 9.72 6.53
CA GLN A 144 9.02 11.15 6.85
C GLN A 144 7.95 11.83 6.00
N ASP A 145 7.98 11.59 4.68
CA ASP A 145 7.00 12.18 3.76
C ASP A 145 5.59 11.68 4.05
N TYR A 146 5.44 10.40 4.33
CA TYR A 146 4.14 9.81 4.69
C TYR A 146 3.60 10.42 6.00
N CYS A 147 4.41 10.45 7.06
CA CYS A 147 3.94 10.96 8.36
C CYS A 147 3.63 12.45 8.32
N LEU A 148 4.42 13.24 7.60
CA LEU A 148 4.17 14.66 7.38
C LEU A 148 2.89 14.88 6.56
N PHE A 149 2.72 14.14 5.47
CA PHE A 149 1.50 14.19 4.65
C PHE A 149 0.25 13.92 5.50
N MET A 150 0.27 12.85 6.31
CA MET A 150 -0.86 12.48 7.16
C MET A 150 -1.14 13.52 8.24
N ALA A 151 -0.10 14.10 8.84
CA ALA A 151 -0.25 15.16 9.84
C ALA A 151 -0.89 16.43 9.24
N ILE A 152 -0.41 16.88 8.07
CA ILE A 152 -1.00 18.02 7.36
C ILE A 152 -2.43 17.68 6.92
N LYS A 153 -2.67 16.50 6.34
CA LYS A 153 -3.99 16.06 5.93
C LYS A 153 -4.99 16.07 7.08
N ASN A 154 -4.58 15.61 8.25
CA ASN A 154 -5.41 15.63 9.45
C ASN A 154 -5.75 17.08 9.87
N GLU A 155 -4.78 18.00 9.86
CA GLU A 155 -5.00 19.42 10.13
C GLU A 155 -5.94 20.06 9.09
N GLN A 156 -5.82 19.68 7.81
CA GLN A 156 -6.70 20.08 6.71
C GLN A 156 -8.03 19.30 6.69
N LYS A 157 -8.42 18.65 7.79
CA LYS A 157 -9.70 17.95 7.99
C LYS A 157 -9.95 16.82 6.97
N GLY A 158 -8.90 16.19 6.49
CA GLY A 158 -8.95 15.04 5.60
C GLY A 158 -9.22 15.36 4.13
N ILE A 159 -9.27 16.63 3.70
CA ILE A 159 -9.45 16.96 2.29
C ILE A 159 -8.25 16.50 1.45
N CYS A 160 -8.50 16.28 0.15
CA CYS A 160 -7.46 15.89 -0.80
C CYS A 160 -6.37 16.96 -0.90
N TRP A 161 -5.10 16.56 -1.03
CA TRP A 161 -3.98 17.50 -1.03
C TRP A 161 -3.99 18.49 -2.20
N ILE A 162 -4.61 18.14 -3.33
CA ILE A 162 -4.77 19.08 -4.44
C ILE A 162 -5.71 20.26 -4.12
N ASP A 163 -6.53 20.12 -3.07
CA ASP A 163 -7.43 21.16 -2.56
C ASP A 163 -6.86 21.88 -1.33
N TRP A 164 -5.62 21.58 -0.91
CA TRP A 164 -4.97 22.30 0.18
C TRP A 164 -4.61 23.74 -0.22
N PRO A 165 -4.35 24.63 0.76
CA PRO A 165 -3.72 25.91 0.48
C PRO A 165 -2.49 25.76 -0.41
N GLU A 166 -2.32 26.67 -1.37
CA GLU A 166 -1.29 26.55 -2.41
C GLU A 166 0.12 26.32 -1.85
N GLU A 167 0.44 27.00 -0.76
CA GLU A 167 1.72 26.89 -0.08
C GLU A 167 1.98 25.50 0.58
N LEU A 168 0.94 24.67 0.77
CA LEU A 168 1.07 23.32 1.31
C LEU A 168 1.14 22.23 0.22
N LYS A 169 0.82 22.57 -1.03
CA LYS A 169 0.89 21.60 -2.15
C LYS A 169 2.33 21.28 -2.55
N ASP A 170 3.24 22.24 -2.42
CA ASP A 170 4.67 22.04 -2.67
C ASP A 170 5.36 21.46 -1.43
N ARG A 171 5.76 20.19 -1.51
CA ARG A 171 6.49 19.46 -0.44
C ARG A 171 7.70 20.22 0.10
N HIS A 172 8.36 21.03 -0.74
CA HIS A 172 9.59 21.72 -0.42
C HIS A 172 9.41 23.20 0.00
N SER A 173 8.17 23.66 0.03
CA SER A 173 7.84 25.03 0.40
C SER A 173 8.26 25.40 1.83
N LYS A 174 8.33 26.69 2.10
CA LYS A 174 8.60 27.21 3.46
C LYS A 174 7.45 26.83 4.43
N ALA A 175 6.20 26.91 3.94
CA ALA A 175 5.02 26.59 4.76
C ALA A 175 5.03 25.12 5.19
N VAL A 176 5.40 24.18 4.33
CA VAL A 176 5.54 22.77 4.68
C VAL A 176 6.65 22.54 5.71
N LYS A 177 7.79 23.24 5.61
CA LYS A 177 8.87 23.18 6.61
C LYS A 177 8.45 23.74 7.97
N GLU A 178 7.59 24.73 7.98
CA GLU A 178 7.01 25.27 9.23
C GLU A 178 5.99 24.28 9.81
N ALA A 179 5.09 23.75 8.99
CA ALA A 179 4.12 22.71 9.38
C ALA A 179 4.82 21.46 9.97
N GLU A 180 5.95 21.05 9.42
CA GLU A 180 6.75 19.92 9.94
C GLU A 180 7.21 20.15 11.39
N LYS A 181 7.51 21.38 11.76
CA LYS A 181 7.89 21.74 13.14
C LYS A 181 6.67 21.85 14.05
N GLU A 182 5.61 22.47 13.57
CA GLU A 182 4.39 22.69 14.34
C GLU A 182 3.64 21.38 14.62
N LEU A 183 3.66 20.45 13.67
CA LEU A 183 2.99 19.15 13.73
C LEU A 183 3.90 18.00 14.20
N ALA A 184 5.02 18.31 14.84
CA ALA A 184 6.01 17.29 15.22
C ALA A 184 5.43 16.14 16.07
N GLU A 185 4.47 16.41 16.95
CA GLU A 185 3.80 15.40 17.75
C GLU A 185 2.87 14.50 16.91
N GLU A 186 2.11 15.06 15.97
CA GLU A 186 1.28 14.29 15.03
C GLU A 186 2.14 13.41 14.12
N ILE A 187 3.24 13.95 13.63
CA ILE A 187 4.22 13.20 12.81
C ILE A 187 4.76 12.00 13.60
N GLU A 188 5.11 12.21 14.86
CA GLU A 188 5.61 11.14 15.74
C GLU A 188 4.53 10.08 16.01
N PHE A 189 3.28 10.48 16.15
CA PHE A 189 2.16 9.55 16.30
C PHE A 189 2.00 8.64 15.05
N TYR A 190 2.13 9.18 13.86
CA TYR A 190 2.11 8.38 12.62
C TYR A 190 3.35 7.48 12.49
N ARG A 191 4.52 7.92 12.92
CA ARG A 191 5.71 7.07 13.01
C ARG A 191 5.51 5.89 13.96
N PHE A 192 4.93 6.14 15.13
CA PHE A 192 4.59 5.11 16.10
C PHE A 192 3.66 4.05 15.53
N GLN A 193 2.62 4.46 14.79
CA GLN A 193 1.72 3.53 14.13
C GLN A 193 2.46 2.63 13.14
N GLN A 194 3.32 3.21 12.31
CA GLN A 194 4.10 2.46 11.33
C GLN A 194 5.12 1.53 12.00
N TYR A 195 5.71 1.95 13.09
CA TYR A 195 6.57 1.10 13.91
C TYR A 195 5.84 -0.13 14.46
N CYS A 196 4.65 0.06 15.03
CA CYS A 196 3.81 -1.03 15.50
C CYS A 196 3.43 -1.98 14.38
N PHE A 197 2.96 -1.44 13.25
CA PHE A 197 2.62 -2.23 12.07
C PHE A 197 3.81 -3.07 11.59
N THR A 198 4.94 -2.45 11.36
CA THR A 198 6.13 -3.09 10.80
C THR A 198 6.66 -4.18 11.73
N THR A 199 6.72 -3.92 13.03
CA THR A 199 7.18 -4.88 14.02
C THR A 199 6.29 -6.12 14.06
N GLN A 200 4.97 -5.93 14.08
CA GLN A 200 4.02 -7.04 14.12
C GLN A 200 3.97 -7.80 12.80
N TRP A 201 4.00 -7.12 11.65
CA TRP A 201 4.04 -7.77 10.35
C TRP A 201 5.29 -8.62 10.14
N ARG A 202 6.48 -8.07 10.43
CA ARG A 202 7.75 -8.80 10.33
C ARG A 202 7.72 -10.09 11.17
N LYS A 203 7.13 -10.03 12.36
CA LYS A 203 6.98 -11.19 13.25
C LYS A 203 6.05 -12.26 12.66
N LEU A 204 4.89 -11.85 12.12
CA LEU A 204 3.94 -12.77 11.48
C LEU A 204 4.53 -13.40 10.22
N LYS A 205 5.18 -12.60 9.35
CA LYS A 205 5.84 -13.08 8.14
C LYS A 205 6.94 -14.09 8.47
N ALA A 206 7.79 -13.80 9.46
CA ALA A 206 8.84 -14.72 9.90
C ALA A 206 8.26 -16.05 10.42
N TYR A 207 7.15 -15.99 11.15
CA TYR A 207 6.42 -17.18 11.59
C TYR A 207 5.91 -18.02 10.42
N ALA A 208 5.26 -17.37 9.44
CA ALA A 208 4.78 -18.03 8.22
C ALA A 208 5.94 -18.70 7.45
N ASN A 209 7.04 -17.99 7.25
CA ASN A 209 8.23 -18.50 6.56
C ASN A 209 8.83 -19.70 7.29
N LYS A 210 8.91 -19.67 8.63
CA LYS A 210 9.38 -20.80 9.45
C LYS A 210 8.51 -22.05 9.28
N LYS A 211 7.22 -21.88 9.01
CA LYS A 211 6.26 -22.95 8.73
C LYS A 211 6.26 -23.38 7.24
N GLY A 212 7.15 -22.87 6.43
CA GLY A 212 7.22 -23.16 5.00
C GLY A 212 6.17 -22.46 4.15
N ILE A 213 5.50 -21.44 4.69
CA ILE A 213 4.50 -20.64 3.99
C ILE A 213 5.15 -19.34 3.49
N SER A 214 5.12 -19.14 2.19
CA SER A 214 5.55 -17.89 1.54
C SER A 214 4.38 -16.94 1.36
N ILE A 215 4.62 -15.65 1.59
CA ILE A 215 3.60 -14.60 1.45
C ILE A 215 3.64 -14.04 0.03
N ILE A 216 2.50 -14.03 -0.65
CA ILE A 216 2.31 -13.32 -1.91
C ILE A 216 1.60 -12.00 -1.59
N GLY A 217 2.33 -10.89 -1.76
CA GLY A 217 1.76 -9.55 -1.66
C GLY A 217 1.07 -9.11 -2.94
N ASP A 218 0.32 -8.02 -2.86
CA ASP A 218 -0.41 -7.45 -3.98
C ASP A 218 -0.05 -5.97 -4.13
N VAL A 219 0.29 -5.55 -5.35
CA VAL A 219 0.73 -4.20 -5.65
C VAL A 219 -0.10 -3.63 -6.78
N PRO A 220 -0.97 -2.64 -6.49
CA PRO A 220 -1.64 -1.87 -7.54
C PRO A 220 -0.60 -1.15 -8.40
N ILE A 221 -0.79 -1.15 -9.72
CA ILE A 221 0.13 -0.44 -10.62
C ILE A 221 0.19 1.07 -10.30
N TYR A 222 -0.96 1.70 -10.08
CA TYR A 222 -1.07 3.14 -9.87
C TYR A 222 -1.03 3.53 -8.38
N VAL A 223 -0.65 4.79 -8.12
CA VAL A 223 -0.84 5.44 -6.84
C VAL A 223 -2.21 6.11 -6.80
N ALA A 224 -2.78 6.32 -5.62
CA ALA A 224 -3.96 7.16 -5.48
C ALA A 224 -3.60 8.63 -5.70
N LEU A 225 -4.54 9.41 -6.25
CA LEU A 225 -4.36 10.86 -6.37
C LEU A 225 -4.12 11.49 -4.99
N ASP A 226 -4.96 11.14 -4.02
CA ASP A 226 -4.82 11.58 -2.64
C ASP A 226 -3.89 10.65 -1.87
N SER A 227 -2.59 10.79 -2.11
CA SER A 227 -1.55 9.98 -1.50
C SER A 227 -0.28 10.79 -1.20
N SER A 228 0.47 10.32 -0.22
CA SER A 228 1.80 10.87 0.07
C SER A 228 2.77 10.69 -1.09
N ASP A 229 2.60 9.62 -1.87
CA ASP A 229 3.41 9.36 -3.06
C ASP A 229 3.22 10.45 -4.13
N ALA A 230 1.97 10.79 -4.43
CA ALA A 230 1.65 11.83 -5.40
C ALA A 230 2.06 13.22 -4.91
N TRP A 231 1.84 13.55 -3.64
CA TRP A 231 2.20 14.82 -3.04
C TRP A 231 3.72 15.03 -2.94
N ALA A 232 4.46 14.01 -2.52
CA ALA A 232 5.89 14.10 -2.32
C ALA A 232 6.71 13.96 -3.62
N ASN A 233 6.15 13.32 -4.66
CA ASN A 233 6.83 13.04 -5.92
C ASN A 233 5.97 13.41 -7.14
N PRO A 234 5.42 14.63 -7.22
CA PRO A 234 4.51 15.00 -8.31
C PRO A 234 5.19 14.95 -9.68
N GLU A 235 6.51 15.09 -9.76
CA GLU A 235 7.30 15.03 -10.98
C GLU A 235 7.28 13.66 -11.67
N MET A 236 6.93 12.60 -10.96
CA MET A 236 6.79 11.25 -11.55
C MET A 236 5.43 11.02 -12.22
N LEU A 237 4.51 12.00 -12.11
CA LEU A 237 3.12 11.91 -12.55
C LEU A 237 2.81 12.96 -13.61
N GLN A 238 1.78 12.70 -14.41
CA GLN A 238 1.31 13.62 -15.46
C GLN A 238 0.39 14.69 -14.85
N PHE A 239 0.97 15.61 -14.09
CA PHE A 239 0.29 16.79 -13.56
C PHE A 239 0.54 18.03 -14.42
N ASP A 240 -0.37 18.99 -14.36
CA ASP A 240 -0.15 20.36 -14.85
C ASP A 240 0.54 21.23 -13.77
N GLU A 241 0.62 22.53 -14.03
CA GLU A 241 1.30 23.50 -13.15
C GLU A 241 0.56 23.70 -11.81
N ASP A 242 -0.74 23.41 -11.77
CA ASP A 242 -1.61 23.54 -10.60
C ASP A 242 -1.78 22.21 -9.83
N TYR A 243 -1.02 21.18 -10.19
CA TYR A 243 -1.10 19.80 -9.67
C TYR A 243 -2.38 19.04 -10.03
N ASP A 244 -3.16 19.52 -11.01
CA ASP A 244 -4.27 18.75 -11.54
C ASP A 244 -3.77 17.65 -12.50
N PRO A 245 -4.33 16.44 -12.44
CA PRO A 245 -4.00 15.40 -13.42
C PRO A 245 -4.37 15.85 -14.84
N LYS A 246 -3.47 15.62 -15.80
CA LYS A 246 -3.79 15.84 -17.24
C LYS A 246 -4.76 14.79 -17.76
N ALA A 247 -4.60 13.57 -17.28
CA ALA A 247 -5.45 12.43 -17.52
C ALA A 247 -5.37 11.46 -16.34
N VAL A 248 -6.33 10.56 -16.24
CA VAL A 248 -6.42 9.56 -15.16
C VAL A 248 -6.59 8.15 -15.73
N ALA A 249 -6.28 7.17 -14.89
CA ALA A 249 -6.34 5.76 -15.24
C ALA A 249 -7.76 5.20 -15.27
N GLY A 250 -7.94 4.13 -16.01
CA GLY A 250 -9.15 3.34 -16.08
C GLY A 250 -9.09 2.23 -17.11
N CYS A 251 -10.23 1.69 -17.48
CA CYS A 251 -10.40 0.72 -18.55
C CYS A 251 -11.44 1.20 -19.56
N PRO A 252 -11.27 0.89 -20.85
CA PRO A 252 -12.26 1.23 -21.87
C PRO A 252 -13.59 0.48 -21.65
N PRO A 253 -14.69 0.95 -22.29
CA PRO A 253 -15.91 0.19 -22.38
C PRO A 253 -15.69 -1.24 -22.91
N ASP A 254 -16.38 -2.20 -22.30
CA ASP A 254 -16.31 -3.61 -22.65
C ASP A 254 -17.69 -4.30 -22.53
N ALA A 255 -17.72 -5.62 -22.65
CA ALA A 255 -18.95 -6.41 -22.53
C ALA A 255 -19.60 -6.36 -21.13
N PHE A 256 -18.83 -6.01 -20.10
CA PHE A 256 -19.28 -5.96 -18.70
C PHE A 256 -19.63 -4.54 -18.24
N SER A 257 -19.04 -3.51 -18.88
CA SER A 257 -19.25 -2.10 -18.55
C SER A 257 -19.37 -1.26 -19.82
N ALA A 258 -20.58 -0.82 -20.14
CA ALA A 258 -20.85 0.00 -21.32
C ALA A 258 -20.13 1.38 -21.32
N THR A 259 -19.79 1.91 -20.15
CA THR A 259 -19.09 3.19 -19.98
C THR A 259 -17.62 3.03 -19.58
N GLY A 260 -17.13 1.78 -19.49
CA GLY A 260 -15.81 1.45 -18.99
C GLY A 260 -15.69 1.63 -17.49
N GLN A 261 -14.43 1.66 -17.01
CA GLN A 261 -14.11 1.87 -15.60
C GLN A 261 -13.24 3.11 -15.46
N LEU A 262 -13.70 4.07 -14.69
CA LEU A 262 -12.95 5.26 -14.33
C LEU A 262 -12.33 5.05 -12.93
N TRP A 263 -11.03 4.76 -12.87
CA TRP A 263 -10.35 4.52 -11.60
C TRP A 263 -9.89 5.81 -10.93
N GLY A 264 -9.57 6.84 -11.71
CA GLY A 264 -9.24 8.17 -11.21
C GLY A 264 -7.79 8.35 -10.72
N ASN A 265 -6.96 7.31 -10.76
CA ASN A 265 -5.55 7.42 -10.41
C ASN A 265 -4.80 8.32 -11.40
N PRO A 266 -3.85 9.16 -10.93
CA PRO A 266 -2.95 9.87 -11.83
C PRO A 266 -2.07 8.89 -12.59
N LEU A 267 -1.62 9.29 -13.78
CA LEU A 267 -0.77 8.49 -14.65
C LEU A 267 0.69 8.85 -14.47
N TYR A 268 1.58 7.85 -14.61
CA TYR A 268 3.02 8.07 -14.53
C TYR A 268 3.55 8.83 -15.75
N ASP A 269 4.47 9.77 -15.52
CA ASP A 269 5.34 10.31 -16.56
C ASP A 269 6.53 9.37 -16.77
N TRP A 270 6.34 8.39 -17.63
CA TRP A 270 7.35 7.36 -17.90
C TRP A 270 8.65 7.92 -18.49
N LYS A 271 8.60 9.09 -19.14
CA LYS A 271 9.82 9.76 -19.64
C LYS A 271 10.63 10.36 -18.50
N ALA A 272 9.97 11.01 -17.55
CA ALA A 272 10.63 11.52 -16.35
C ALA A 272 11.21 10.40 -15.50
N LEU A 273 10.44 9.34 -15.26
CA LEU A 273 10.90 8.16 -14.51
C LEU A 273 12.08 7.46 -15.17
N LYS A 274 12.08 7.30 -16.49
CA LYS A 274 13.21 6.72 -17.23
C LYS A 274 14.46 7.58 -17.09
N LYS A 275 14.32 8.89 -17.13
CA LYS A 275 15.44 9.84 -17.05
C LYS A 275 16.19 9.73 -15.72
N ASP A 276 15.50 9.44 -14.62
CA ASP A 276 16.13 9.23 -13.30
C ASP A 276 16.48 7.74 -13.02
N GLY A 277 16.33 6.87 -14.00
CA GLY A 277 16.63 5.44 -13.89
C GLY A 277 15.58 4.66 -13.10
N TYR A 278 14.33 5.09 -13.14
CA TYR A 278 13.19 4.48 -12.45
C TYR A 278 13.35 4.41 -10.92
N GLY A 279 14.00 5.40 -10.33
CA GLY A 279 14.37 5.40 -8.91
C GLY A 279 13.21 5.08 -7.96
N TRP A 280 12.05 5.72 -8.15
CA TRP A 280 10.87 5.47 -7.33
C TRP A 280 10.36 4.03 -7.45
N TRP A 281 10.31 3.46 -8.66
CA TRP A 281 9.91 2.07 -8.87
C TRP A 281 10.88 1.07 -8.27
N VAL A 282 12.19 1.35 -8.35
CA VAL A 282 13.21 0.53 -7.67
C VAL A 282 13.00 0.55 -6.17
N GLN A 283 12.76 1.73 -5.58
CA GLN A 283 12.46 1.87 -4.15
C GLN A 283 11.19 1.10 -3.77
N ARG A 284 10.10 1.27 -4.53
CA ARG A 284 8.83 0.58 -4.29
C ARG A 284 8.98 -0.94 -4.31
N MET A 285 9.60 -1.48 -5.35
CA MET A 285 9.74 -2.93 -5.49
C MET A 285 10.74 -3.52 -4.49
N THR A 286 11.79 -2.78 -4.12
CA THR A 286 12.70 -3.17 -3.04
C THR A 286 11.95 -3.27 -1.72
N HIS A 287 11.14 -2.28 -1.38
CA HIS A 287 10.29 -2.31 -0.19
C HIS A 287 9.29 -3.48 -0.20
N CYS A 288 8.70 -3.77 -1.35
CA CYS A 288 7.83 -4.94 -1.51
C CYS A 288 8.56 -6.27 -1.23
N MET A 289 9.82 -6.41 -1.63
CA MET A 289 10.60 -7.63 -1.36
C MET A 289 10.98 -7.78 0.13
N GLU A 290 10.99 -6.70 0.88
CA GLU A 290 11.13 -6.74 2.34
C GLU A 290 9.82 -7.17 3.02
N LEU A 291 8.68 -6.70 2.50
CA LEU A 291 7.35 -7.03 3.04
C LEU A 291 6.86 -8.42 2.66
N TYR A 292 7.17 -8.90 1.46
CA TYR A 292 6.61 -10.12 0.88
C TYR A 292 7.70 -11.05 0.36
N ASP A 293 7.37 -12.31 0.16
CA ASP A 293 8.25 -13.29 -0.50
C ASP A 293 8.08 -13.27 -2.02
N VAL A 294 6.87 -12.98 -2.48
CA VAL A 294 6.50 -12.83 -3.90
C VAL A 294 5.55 -11.64 -4.01
N VAL A 295 5.63 -10.91 -5.11
CA VAL A 295 4.74 -9.77 -5.39
C VAL A 295 3.88 -10.06 -6.60
N ARG A 296 2.56 -9.99 -6.44
CA ARG A 296 1.62 -9.92 -7.55
C ARG A 296 1.49 -8.46 -7.97
N ILE A 297 1.80 -8.16 -9.22
CA ILE A 297 1.56 -6.83 -9.80
C ILE A 297 0.19 -6.84 -10.47
N ASP A 298 -0.71 -6.05 -9.92
CA ASP A 298 -2.05 -5.85 -10.46
C ASP A 298 -2.01 -5.00 -11.73
N HIS A 299 -2.83 -5.35 -12.73
CA HIS A 299 -2.91 -4.68 -14.03
C HIS A 299 -1.57 -4.57 -14.77
N PHE A 300 -0.82 -5.67 -14.86
CA PHE A 300 0.50 -5.74 -15.50
C PHE A 300 0.51 -5.23 -16.94
N ARG A 301 -0.58 -5.45 -17.69
CA ARG A 301 -0.70 -4.94 -19.05
C ARG A 301 -0.53 -3.42 -19.18
N GLY A 302 -0.79 -2.66 -18.11
CA GLY A 302 -0.63 -1.22 -18.06
C GLY A 302 0.81 -0.74 -18.25
N PHE A 303 1.78 -1.61 -18.12
CA PHE A 303 3.18 -1.31 -18.45
C PHE A 303 3.49 -1.39 -19.94
N ASP A 304 2.70 -2.12 -20.73
CA ASP A 304 2.78 -2.11 -22.19
C ASP A 304 2.03 -0.91 -22.75
N GLU A 305 0.73 -0.86 -22.50
CA GLU A 305 -0.13 0.26 -22.84
C GLU A 305 -1.09 0.53 -21.68
N TYR A 306 -1.25 1.80 -21.32
CA TYR A 306 -2.19 2.24 -20.31
C TYR A 306 -3.31 3.08 -20.92
N TYR A 307 -4.51 3.01 -20.31
CA TYR A 307 -5.68 3.74 -20.79
C TYR A 307 -5.78 5.08 -20.08
N ALA A 308 -5.67 6.17 -20.85
CA ALA A 308 -5.67 7.55 -20.36
C ALA A 308 -7.02 8.21 -20.62
N ILE A 309 -7.72 8.58 -19.56
CA ILE A 309 -9.04 9.24 -19.62
C ILE A 309 -8.86 10.72 -19.28
N PRO A 310 -9.41 11.67 -20.08
CA PRO A 310 -9.30 13.08 -19.76
C PRO A 310 -9.77 13.38 -18.33
N TYR A 311 -8.98 14.15 -17.57
CA TYR A 311 -9.35 14.53 -16.20
C TYR A 311 -10.66 15.34 -16.21
N GLY A 312 -11.55 15.03 -15.27
CA GLY A 312 -12.88 15.63 -15.18
C GLY A 312 -13.98 14.88 -15.94
N ASP A 313 -13.65 13.93 -16.80
CA ASP A 313 -14.64 13.05 -17.42
C ASP A 313 -15.30 12.16 -16.36
N LYS A 314 -16.59 11.88 -16.55
CA LYS A 314 -17.37 11.05 -15.63
C LYS A 314 -17.43 9.58 -16.03
N THR A 315 -17.00 9.26 -17.25
CA THR A 315 -16.94 7.91 -17.80
C THR A 315 -15.62 7.67 -18.51
N ALA A 316 -15.33 6.41 -18.82
CA ALA A 316 -14.10 6.03 -19.51
C ALA A 316 -14.22 6.05 -21.05
N GLU A 317 -15.34 6.50 -21.61
CA GLU A 317 -15.64 6.39 -23.05
C GLU A 317 -14.69 7.18 -23.96
N ARG A 318 -14.15 8.31 -23.50
CA ARG A 318 -13.27 9.19 -24.28
C ARG A 318 -11.78 8.97 -24.04
N GLY A 319 -11.43 7.89 -23.36
CA GLY A 319 -10.03 7.55 -23.12
C GLY A 319 -9.33 7.06 -24.38
N LYS A 320 -7.99 6.99 -24.28
CA LYS A 320 -7.12 6.48 -25.34
C LYS A 320 -5.98 5.67 -24.74
N TRP A 321 -5.46 4.72 -25.54
CA TRP A 321 -4.28 3.95 -25.18
C TRP A 321 -3.01 4.78 -25.41
N GLU A 322 -2.11 4.72 -24.42
CA GLU A 322 -0.79 5.35 -24.43
C GLU A 322 0.27 4.30 -24.17
N LYS A 323 1.47 4.46 -24.75
CA LYS A 323 2.58 3.53 -24.54
C LYS A 323 3.19 3.64 -23.16
N GLY A 324 3.32 2.49 -22.48
CA GLY A 324 4.04 2.36 -21.21
C GLY A 324 5.54 2.13 -21.39
N PRO A 325 6.28 1.87 -20.30
CA PRO A 325 7.73 1.65 -20.32
C PRO A 325 8.13 0.29 -20.87
N GLY A 326 7.21 -0.67 -20.95
CA GLY A 326 7.49 -2.03 -21.38
C GLY A 326 8.60 -2.70 -20.56
N MET A 327 9.39 -3.53 -21.23
CA MET A 327 10.49 -4.27 -20.61
C MET A 327 11.65 -3.41 -20.12
N ASP A 328 11.75 -2.15 -20.54
CA ASP A 328 12.81 -1.24 -20.08
C ASP A 328 12.79 -1.04 -18.55
N LEU A 329 11.59 -0.92 -17.99
CA LEU A 329 11.40 -0.89 -16.51
C LEU A 329 11.86 -2.21 -15.88
N PHE A 330 11.36 -3.35 -16.37
CA PHE A 330 11.61 -4.65 -15.74
C PHE A 330 13.07 -5.09 -15.84
N HIS A 331 13.75 -4.81 -16.97
CA HIS A 331 15.20 -5.00 -17.07
C HIS A 331 15.97 -4.17 -16.02
N THR A 332 15.51 -2.95 -15.74
CA THR A 332 16.12 -2.11 -14.72
C THR A 332 15.88 -2.67 -13.31
N LEU A 333 14.65 -3.12 -13.03
CA LEU A 333 14.31 -3.72 -11.73
C LEU A 333 15.09 -5.02 -11.50
N ASP A 334 15.15 -5.92 -12.48
CA ASP A 334 15.90 -7.18 -12.41
C ASP A 334 17.40 -6.96 -12.17
N LYS A 335 17.94 -5.89 -12.75
CA LYS A 335 19.36 -5.53 -12.58
C LYS A 335 19.66 -4.96 -11.19
N LYS A 336 18.74 -4.20 -10.64
CA LYS A 336 18.95 -3.44 -9.39
C LYS A 336 18.48 -4.18 -8.14
N ILE A 337 17.51 -5.07 -8.27
CA ILE A 337 16.89 -5.78 -7.15
C ILE A 337 17.25 -7.27 -7.25
N LYS A 338 18.05 -7.71 -6.28
CA LYS A 338 18.41 -9.12 -6.18
C LYS A 338 17.19 -9.96 -5.76
N ASP A 339 17.04 -11.12 -6.39
CA ASP A 339 15.99 -12.10 -6.06
C ASP A 339 14.55 -11.54 -6.17
N LEU A 340 14.32 -10.61 -7.11
CA LEU A 340 12.99 -10.08 -7.41
C LEU A 340 12.07 -11.22 -7.88
N ARG A 341 10.96 -11.41 -7.15
CA ARG A 341 9.97 -12.46 -7.44
C ARG A 341 8.62 -11.82 -7.71
N VAL A 342 8.18 -11.88 -8.95
CA VAL A 342 6.95 -11.24 -9.43
C VAL A 342 6.02 -12.27 -10.06
N ILE A 343 4.73 -12.09 -9.81
CA ILE A 343 3.63 -12.69 -10.56
C ILE A 343 2.90 -11.53 -11.24
N ALA A 344 2.69 -11.64 -12.56
CA ALA A 344 1.94 -10.66 -13.32
C ALA A 344 0.45 -11.04 -13.36
N GLU A 345 -0.42 -10.09 -13.07
CA GLU A 345 -1.86 -10.23 -13.32
C GLU A 345 -2.12 -9.91 -14.80
N ASP A 346 -2.68 -10.86 -15.53
CA ASP A 346 -2.89 -10.78 -16.97
C ASP A 346 -4.38 -10.88 -17.39
N LEU A 347 -5.27 -10.43 -16.53
CA LEU A 347 -6.69 -10.39 -16.83
C LEU A 347 -7.05 -9.28 -17.84
N GLY A 348 -8.20 -9.43 -18.49
CA GLY A 348 -8.73 -8.50 -19.46
C GLY A 348 -8.30 -8.80 -20.90
N PHE A 349 -8.33 -7.78 -21.74
CA PHE A 349 -7.96 -7.92 -23.16
C PHE A 349 -6.44 -7.86 -23.32
N LEU A 350 -5.84 -8.98 -23.72
CA LEU A 350 -4.40 -9.11 -23.96
C LEU A 350 -4.07 -8.92 -25.44
N THR A 351 -3.13 -8.02 -25.72
CA THR A 351 -2.55 -7.83 -27.03
C THR A 351 -1.33 -8.75 -27.21
N GLU A 352 -0.88 -8.92 -28.45
CA GLU A 352 0.33 -9.70 -28.74
C GLU A 352 1.54 -9.13 -27.99
N SER A 353 1.69 -7.81 -27.93
CA SER A 353 2.78 -7.14 -27.21
C SER A 353 2.77 -7.42 -25.71
N VAL A 354 1.60 -7.53 -25.07
CA VAL A 354 1.49 -7.93 -23.66
C VAL A 354 1.95 -9.37 -23.46
N LEU A 355 1.56 -10.29 -24.36
CA LEU A 355 1.99 -11.69 -24.30
C LEU A 355 3.51 -11.84 -24.50
N GLU A 356 4.10 -11.06 -25.39
CA GLU A 356 5.55 -10.99 -25.58
C GLU A 356 6.24 -10.47 -24.30
N MET A 357 5.72 -9.41 -23.70
CA MET A 357 6.25 -8.85 -22.46
C MET A 357 6.18 -9.85 -21.29
N LEU A 358 5.07 -10.58 -21.14
CA LEU A 358 4.94 -11.65 -20.16
C LEU A 358 5.97 -12.76 -20.37
N LYS A 359 6.16 -13.18 -21.64
CA LYS A 359 7.15 -14.21 -21.99
C LYS A 359 8.57 -13.75 -21.71
N GLU A 360 8.91 -12.51 -22.07
CA GLU A 360 10.25 -11.96 -21.89
C GLU A 360 10.57 -11.74 -20.41
N SER A 361 9.63 -11.19 -19.63
CA SER A 361 9.79 -10.99 -18.17
C SER A 361 9.91 -12.32 -17.41
N GLY A 362 9.22 -13.36 -17.87
CA GLY A 362 9.15 -14.66 -17.19
C GLY A 362 8.30 -14.62 -15.90
N TYR A 363 7.42 -13.63 -15.74
CA TYR A 363 6.53 -13.44 -14.59
C TYR A 363 5.27 -14.30 -14.68
#